data_05c33f1e1db119193c33530687ae1878
#
_entry.id   05c33f1e1db119193c33530687ae1878
#
_cell.length_a   1.000
_cell.length_b   1.000
_cell.length_c   1.000
_cell.angle_alpha   90.00
_cell.angle_beta   90.00
_cell.angle_gamma   90.00
#
_symmetry.space_group_name_H-M   'P 1'
#
loop_
_entity.id
_entity.type
_entity.pdbx_description
1 polymer ?
#
loop_
_entity_poly.entity_id
_entity_poly.type
_entity_poly.pdbx_seq_one_letter_code
_entity_poly.pdbx_strand_id
1 'polypeptide(L)'
;TFYRATADLPSFTDYSMSNRTYRYFSGKPLYAFGHGLSYTKFDFNSGKLESKKILADGTAKVTFTVTNSGKRKGDEIAQVYFRHVHSSVPQPRLALCGFTRVHLKSG
;
A
#
# COMPACT_ATOMS: atom_id res chain seq x y z
N THR A 1 9.39 -2.13 9.21
CA THR A 1 8.13 -2.36 9.93
C THR A 1 8.24 -1.87 11.36
N PHE A 2 7.24 -1.13 11.80
CA PHE A 2 7.12 -0.73 13.20
C PHE A 2 6.32 -1.78 13.95
N TYR A 3 7.03 -2.70 14.60
CA TYR A 3 6.40 -3.72 15.44
C TYR A 3 5.81 -3.11 16.71
N ARG A 4 4.73 -3.68 17.22
CA ARG A 4 4.09 -3.24 18.47
C ARG A 4 4.87 -3.65 19.72
N ALA A 5 5.47 -4.82 19.67
CA ALA A 5 6.20 -5.41 20.79
C ALA A 5 7.43 -6.16 20.29
N THR A 6 8.40 -6.32 21.18
CA THR A 6 9.61 -7.12 20.92
C THR A 6 9.29 -8.58 20.59
N ALA A 7 8.18 -9.10 21.12
CA ALA A 7 7.72 -10.47 20.82
C ALA A 7 7.30 -10.68 19.36
N ASP A 8 7.00 -9.60 18.64
CA ASP A 8 6.64 -9.66 17.21
C ASP A 8 7.87 -9.75 16.30
N LEU A 9 9.07 -9.51 16.86
CA LEU A 9 10.31 -9.58 16.10
C LEU A 9 10.68 -11.03 15.77
N PRO A 10 11.04 -11.34 14.51
CA PRO A 10 11.64 -12.62 14.18
C PRO A 10 12.97 -12.82 14.91
N SER A 11 13.36 -14.07 15.12
CA SER A 11 14.68 -14.39 15.69
C SER A 11 15.79 -13.73 14.86
N PHE A 12 16.80 -13.16 15.52
CA PHE A 12 17.93 -12.55 14.81
C PHE A 12 18.80 -13.56 14.04
N THR A 13 18.67 -14.85 14.35
CA THR A 13 19.33 -15.95 13.63
C THR A 13 18.56 -16.42 12.41
N ASP A 14 17.32 -15.98 12.25
CA ASP A 14 16.49 -16.27 11.09
C ASP A 14 16.75 -15.22 9.99
N TYR A 15 17.41 -15.62 8.91
CA TYR A 15 17.71 -14.77 7.77
C TYR A 15 16.66 -14.82 6.67
N SER A 16 15.56 -15.55 6.85
CA SER A 16 14.43 -15.53 5.92
C SER A 16 13.69 -14.19 6.00
N MET A 17 12.93 -13.86 4.97
CA MET A 17 12.09 -12.67 4.95
C MET A 17 10.75 -12.87 5.68
N SER A 18 10.48 -14.05 6.22
CA SER A 18 9.25 -14.37 6.93
C SER A 18 9.00 -13.40 8.08
N ASN A 19 7.80 -12.85 8.14
CA ASN A 19 7.38 -11.84 9.12
C ASN A 19 8.24 -10.55 9.13
N ARG A 20 9.03 -10.30 8.09
CA ARG A 20 9.83 -9.08 7.96
C ARG A 20 9.21 -8.14 6.95
N THR A 21 9.33 -6.86 7.19
CA THR A 21 8.81 -5.75 6.37
C THR A 21 7.30 -5.83 6.14
N TYR A 22 6.72 -4.78 5.56
CA TYR A 22 5.29 -4.72 5.22
C TYR A 22 4.86 -5.80 4.23
N ARG A 23 5.82 -6.35 3.48
CA ARG A 23 5.57 -7.38 2.46
C ARG A 23 5.17 -8.72 3.06
N TYR A 24 5.75 -9.07 4.21
CA TYR A 24 5.63 -10.42 4.78
C TYR A 24 5.04 -10.43 6.20
N PHE A 25 5.05 -9.32 6.91
CA PHE A 25 4.50 -9.24 8.26
C PHE A 25 2.98 -9.43 8.25
N SER A 26 2.52 -10.48 8.93
CA SER A 26 1.10 -10.83 8.99
C SER A 26 0.37 -10.21 10.18
N GLY A 27 1.09 -9.70 11.17
CA GLY A 27 0.55 -9.09 12.36
C GLY A 27 0.04 -7.66 12.11
N LYS A 28 -0.43 -7.01 13.18
CA LYS A 28 -0.84 -5.61 13.16
C LYS A 28 0.35 -4.73 13.59
N PRO A 29 0.96 -3.96 12.70
CA PRO A 29 2.07 -3.08 13.06
C PRO A 29 1.60 -1.92 13.93
N LEU A 30 2.53 -1.25 14.62
CA LEU A 30 2.26 0.00 15.32
C LEU A 30 1.86 1.09 14.33
N TYR A 31 2.66 1.24 13.28
CA TYR A 31 2.35 2.08 12.11
C TYR A 31 2.49 1.24 10.84
N ALA A 32 1.46 1.23 10.01
CA ALA A 32 1.49 0.55 8.72
C ALA A 32 2.47 1.25 7.77
N PHE A 33 3.04 0.51 6.83
CA PHE A 33 3.82 1.09 5.74
C PHE A 33 2.94 2.07 4.94
N GLY A 34 3.47 3.24 4.67
CA GLY A 34 2.71 4.32 4.02
C GLY A 34 1.83 5.13 4.96
N HIS A 35 1.85 4.85 6.29
CA HIS A 35 1.14 5.64 7.26
C HIS A 35 1.65 7.08 7.28
N GLY A 36 0.74 8.03 7.30
CA GLY A 36 1.02 9.45 7.38
C GLY A 36 -0.17 10.20 7.96
N LEU A 37 0.07 11.45 8.31
CA LEU A 37 -0.93 12.36 8.84
C LEU A 37 -1.06 13.57 7.91
N SER A 38 -2.26 14.14 7.85
CA SER A 38 -2.56 15.34 7.09
C SER A 38 -3.42 16.29 7.91
N TYR A 39 -3.35 17.58 7.59
CA TYR A 39 -4.28 18.60 8.16
C TYR A 39 -5.61 18.65 7.42
N THR A 40 -5.82 17.81 6.43
CA THR A 40 -7.07 17.69 5.68
C THR A 40 -7.38 16.20 5.45
N LYS A 41 -8.53 15.93 4.85
CA LYS A 41 -9.01 14.57 4.62
C LYS A 41 -9.10 14.29 3.12
N PHE A 42 -8.66 13.11 2.71
CA PHE A 42 -8.71 12.65 1.33
C PHE A 42 -9.56 11.39 1.23
N ASP A 43 -10.41 11.35 0.22
CA ASP A 43 -11.23 10.19 -0.11
C ASP A 43 -10.81 9.63 -1.48
N PHE A 44 -10.68 8.31 -1.56
CA PHE A 44 -10.34 7.59 -2.78
C PHE A 44 -11.57 6.87 -3.29
N ASN A 45 -11.98 7.14 -4.51
CA ASN A 45 -13.20 6.61 -5.11
C ASN A 45 -13.00 6.14 -6.54
N SER A 46 -13.97 5.39 -7.03
CA SER A 46 -14.10 5.01 -8.45
C SER A 46 -12.89 4.29 -9.03
N GLY A 47 -12.29 3.39 -8.26
CA GLY A 47 -11.22 2.55 -8.78
C GLY A 47 -11.71 1.67 -9.92
N LYS A 48 -11.13 1.84 -11.11
CA LYS A 48 -11.42 1.05 -12.30
C LYS A 48 -10.15 0.43 -12.84
N LEU A 49 -10.23 -0.84 -13.18
CA LEU A 49 -9.21 -1.53 -13.93
C LEU A 49 -9.62 -1.55 -15.40
N GLU A 50 -8.77 -1.07 -16.28
CA GLU A 50 -9.09 -0.92 -17.71
C GLU A 50 -9.28 -2.29 -18.37
N SER A 51 -8.52 -3.29 -17.97
CA SER A 51 -8.66 -4.67 -18.46
C SER A 51 -8.59 -5.66 -17.32
N LYS A 52 -9.51 -6.62 -17.30
CA LYS A 52 -9.50 -7.72 -16.32
C LYS A 52 -8.51 -8.83 -16.63
N LYS A 53 -8.00 -8.86 -17.85
CA LYS A 53 -7.02 -9.85 -18.31
C LYS A 53 -5.91 -9.13 -19.05
N ILE A 54 -4.68 -9.44 -18.70
CA ILE A 54 -3.47 -8.96 -19.37
C ILE A 54 -2.54 -10.14 -19.62
N LEU A 55 -1.71 -10.03 -20.66
CA LEU A 55 -0.61 -10.96 -20.91
C LEU A 55 0.47 -10.78 -19.85
N ALA A 56 1.32 -11.77 -19.67
CA ALA A 56 2.40 -11.73 -18.66
C ALA A 56 3.39 -10.56 -18.87
N ASP A 57 3.57 -10.13 -20.11
CA ASP A 57 4.40 -8.99 -20.51
C ASP A 57 3.58 -7.70 -20.75
N GLY A 58 2.28 -7.76 -20.49
CA GLY A 58 1.35 -6.64 -20.66
C GLY A 58 1.38 -5.63 -19.51
N THR A 59 0.68 -4.53 -19.72
CA THR A 59 0.51 -3.45 -18.74
C THR A 59 -0.95 -3.36 -18.30
N ALA A 60 -1.17 -3.26 -16.99
CA ALA A 60 -2.48 -2.96 -16.42
C ALA A 60 -2.57 -1.46 -16.13
N LYS A 61 -3.69 -0.84 -16.51
CA LYS A 61 -4.01 0.55 -16.21
C LYS A 61 -5.13 0.61 -15.18
N VAL A 62 -4.87 1.29 -14.09
CA VAL A 62 -5.83 1.53 -13.00
C VAL A 62 -6.11 3.02 -12.92
N THR A 63 -7.37 3.40 -12.93
CA THR A 63 -7.82 4.78 -12.78
C THR A 63 -8.64 4.91 -11.51
N PHE A 64 -8.38 5.94 -10.73
CA PHE A 64 -9.12 6.24 -9.52
C PHE A 64 -9.18 7.76 -9.29
N THR A 65 -10.14 8.19 -8.48
CA THR A 65 -10.35 9.61 -8.15
C THR A 65 -9.93 9.84 -6.69
N VAL A 66 -9.12 10.86 -6.48
CA VAL A 66 -8.75 11.35 -5.15
C VAL A 66 -9.44 12.69 -4.92
N THR A 67 -10.21 12.81 -3.86
CA THR A 67 -10.93 14.03 -3.50
C THR A 67 -10.45 14.52 -2.14
N ASN A 68 -10.13 15.81 -2.05
CA ASN A 68 -9.90 16.46 -0.76
C ASN A 68 -11.25 16.87 -0.18
N SER A 69 -11.78 16.08 0.74
CA SER A 69 -13.05 16.31 1.42
C SER A 69 -12.94 17.20 2.67
N GLY A 70 -11.73 17.60 3.03
CA GLY A 70 -11.48 18.50 4.15
C GLY A 70 -11.61 19.98 3.77
N LYS A 71 -11.36 20.85 4.73
CA LYS A 71 -11.51 22.30 4.58
C LYS A 71 -10.22 23.02 4.18
N ARG A 72 -9.11 22.32 4.10
CA ARG A 72 -7.79 22.87 3.79
C ARG A 72 -7.21 22.22 2.55
N LYS A 73 -6.40 22.99 1.82
CA LYS A 73 -5.54 22.40 0.78
C LYS A 73 -4.50 21.48 1.41
N GLY A 74 -4.09 20.46 0.71
CA GLY A 74 -3.06 19.53 1.18
C GLY A 74 -2.55 18.64 0.09
N ASP A 75 -1.51 17.91 0.43
CA ASP A 75 -0.89 16.92 -0.42
C ASP A 75 -1.22 15.53 0.08
N GLU A 76 -1.43 14.61 -0.84
CA GLU A 76 -1.59 13.18 -0.56
C GLU A 76 -0.64 12.38 -1.44
N ILE A 77 -0.12 11.29 -0.90
CA ILE A 77 0.64 10.31 -1.65
C ILE A 77 -0.28 9.14 -2.00
N ALA A 78 -0.74 9.12 -3.24
CA ALA A 78 -1.50 7.98 -3.74
C ALA A 78 -0.56 6.82 -4.02
N GLN A 79 -0.84 5.66 -3.42
CA GLN A 79 -0.01 4.47 -3.49
C GLN A 79 -0.80 3.32 -4.09
N VAL A 80 -0.17 2.55 -4.97
CA VAL A 80 -0.75 1.37 -5.59
C VAL A 80 0.03 0.15 -5.17
N TYR A 81 -0.68 -0.84 -4.66
CA TYR A 81 -0.12 -2.11 -4.20
C TYR A 81 -0.71 -3.26 -5.01
N PHE A 82 0.05 -4.32 -5.15
CA PHE A 82 -0.45 -5.57 -5.71
C PHE A 82 -0.14 -6.74 -4.79
N ARG A 83 -0.88 -7.81 -4.96
CA ARG A 83 -0.60 -9.11 -4.36
C ARG A 83 -0.89 -10.23 -5.35
N HIS A 84 -0.14 -11.30 -5.26
CA HIS A 84 -0.41 -12.53 -5.99
C HIS A 84 -1.38 -13.38 -5.17
N VAL A 85 -2.60 -13.57 -5.67
CA VAL A 85 -3.68 -14.21 -4.91
C VAL A 85 -3.46 -15.71 -4.74
N HIS A 86 -2.97 -16.37 -5.80
CA HIS A 86 -2.67 -17.81 -5.79
C HIS A 86 -1.24 -18.01 -6.28
N SER A 87 -0.38 -18.50 -5.40
CA SER A 87 1.02 -18.78 -5.72
C SER A 87 1.43 -20.14 -5.16
N SER A 88 2.18 -20.89 -5.93
CA SER A 88 2.80 -22.15 -5.50
C SER A 88 4.08 -21.94 -4.70
N VAL A 89 4.59 -20.72 -4.64
CA VAL A 89 5.80 -20.35 -3.91
C VAL A 89 5.51 -19.18 -2.98
N PRO A 90 6.28 -18.97 -1.89
CA PRO A 90 6.11 -17.82 -1.02
C PRO A 90 6.22 -16.52 -1.81
N GLN A 91 5.22 -15.64 -1.62
CA GLN A 91 5.13 -14.33 -2.28
C GLN A 91 4.84 -13.26 -1.23
N PRO A 92 5.24 -12.00 -1.46
CA PRO A 92 4.83 -10.88 -0.60
C PRO A 92 3.32 -10.79 -0.47
N ARG A 93 2.83 -10.48 0.72
CA ARG A 93 1.40 -10.20 0.97
C ARG A 93 0.92 -8.99 0.18
N LEU A 94 1.75 -7.95 0.16
CA LEU A 94 1.55 -6.71 -0.59
C LEU A 94 2.91 -6.24 -1.09
N ALA A 95 2.94 -5.67 -2.28
CA ALA A 95 4.12 -5.00 -2.79
C ALA A 95 3.71 -3.67 -3.43
N LEU A 96 4.38 -2.59 -3.06
CA LEU A 96 4.20 -1.28 -3.68
C LEU A 96 4.69 -1.34 -5.12
N CYS A 97 3.83 -1.01 -6.07
CA CYS A 97 4.18 -0.99 -7.49
C CYS A 97 4.19 0.42 -8.10
N GLY A 98 3.61 1.39 -7.42
CA GLY A 98 3.63 2.77 -7.88
C GLY A 98 3.12 3.74 -6.83
N PHE A 99 3.57 4.98 -6.92
CA PHE A 99 3.08 6.06 -6.08
C PHE A 99 3.20 7.40 -6.81
N THR A 100 2.35 8.34 -6.41
CA THR A 100 2.42 9.72 -6.89
C THR A 100 1.95 10.68 -5.81
N ARG A 101 2.53 11.87 -5.79
CA ARG A 101 2.08 12.96 -4.94
C ARG A 101 1.08 13.81 -5.68
N VAL A 102 -0.06 14.08 -5.06
CA VAL A 102 -1.09 14.96 -5.59
C VAL A 102 -1.33 16.13 -4.64
N HIS A 103 -1.44 17.32 -5.20
CA HIS A 103 -1.77 18.54 -4.45
C HIS A 103 -3.20 18.93 -4.77
N LEU A 104 -4.07 18.97 -3.75
CA LEU A 104 -5.49 19.20 -3.92
C LEU A 104 -5.97 20.34 -3.03
N LYS A 105 -6.74 21.26 -3.65
CA LYS A 105 -7.53 22.23 -2.92
C LYS A 105 -8.74 21.55 -2.27
N SER A 106 -9.41 22.22 -1.34
CA SER A 106 -10.66 21.78 -0.76
C SER A 106 -11.76 21.68 -1.83
N GLY A 107 -12.50 20.60 -1.80
CA GLY A 107 -13.62 20.37 -2.73
C GLY A 107 -13.37 19.45 -3.90
#